data_1dbb6d1c7c6e5e8b153eeb5b542bb42f
#
_entry.id   1dbb6d1c7c6e5e8b153eeb5b542bb42f
#
_cell.length_a   1.000
_cell.length_b   1.000
_cell.length_c   1.000
_cell.angle_alpha   90.00
_cell.angle_beta   90.00
_cell.angle_gamma   90.00
#
_symmetry.space_group_name_H-M   'P 1'
#
loop_
_entity.id
_entity.type
_entity.pdbx_description
1 polymer ?
#
loop_
_entity_poly.entity_id
_entity_poly.type
_entity_poly.pdbx_seq_one_letter_code
_entity_poly.pdbx_strand_id
1 'polypeptide(L)'
;MFDWLRKKEVPLSGAPVVRRQKTHSAESGYVYQYFYEGQRAAKRDGAAGTQYVFNVSADRKSSFPVSVFISDAALAEWQAEHGRQLGSTERYAIAKLALFQAFDQRESPAAMSEEICVSDADVAAFLATLDIT
;
A
#
# COMPACT_ATOMS: atom_id res chain seq x y z
N MET A 1 -10.91 19.70 23.03
CA MET A 1 -9.75 19.28 23.44
C MET A 1 -8.53 19.63 22.60
N PHE A 2 -7.51 18.97 22.70
CA PHE A 2 -6.22 19.46 22.21
C PHE A 2 -5.82 18.89 20.87
N ASP A 3 -6.70 18.97 19.87
CA ASP A 3 -6.38 18.48 18.53
C ASP A 3 -5.17 19.20 17.94
N TRP A 4 -4.97 20.44 18.32
CA TRP A 4 -3.83 21.22 17.89
C TRP A 4 -2.51 20.67 18.41
N LEU A 5 -2.54 19.81 19.44
CA LEU A 5 -1.35 19.13 19.95
C LEU A 5 -1.05 17.85 19.19
N ARG A 6 -2.00 17.36 18.42
CA ARG A 6 -1.78 16.18 17.62
C ARG A 6 -0.81 16.49 16.50
N LYS A 7 0.04 15.52 16.25
CA LYS A 7 0.89 15.58 15.08
C LYS A 7 0.01 15.52 13.85
N LYS A 8 0.05 16.55 13.03
CA LYS A 8 -0.70 16.55 11.79
C LYS A 8 -0.14 15.50 10.84
N GLU A 9 -1.02 14.75 10.22
CA GLU A 9 -0.61 13.84 9.18
C GLU A 9 -0.22 14.62 7.93
N VAL A 10 0.78 14.11 7.23
CA VAL A 10 1.17 14.66 5.93
C VAL A 10 -0.01 14.45 4.97
N PRO A 11 -0.43 15.47 4.23
CA PRO A 11 -1.51 15.30 3.26
C PRO A 11 -1.17 14.25 2.22
N LEU A 12 -2.19 13.56 1.72
CA LEU A 12 -2.03 12.60 0.63
C LEU A 12 -1.73 13.34 -0.67
N SER A 13 -0.90 12.73 -1.50
CA SER A 13 -0.57 13.22 -2.83
C SER A 13 -0.56 12.06 -3.82
N GLY A 14 -0.45 12.37 -5.12
CA GLY A 14 -0.30 11.34 -6.14
C GLY A 14 -1.58 10.65 -6.56
N ALA A 15 -2.75 11.08 -6.04
CA ALA A 15 -4.02 10.53 -6.48
C ALA A 15 -4.27 10.88 -7.94
N PRO A 16 -4.81 9.95 -8.75
CA PRO A 16 -5.19 10.29 -10.12
C PRO A 16 -6.32 11.30 -10.14
N VAL A 17 -6.40 12.11 -11.21
CA VAL A 17 -7.45 13.09 -11.39
C VAL A 17 -8.82 12.40 -11.42
N VAL A 18 -8.90 11.25 -12.08
CA VAL A 18 -10.10 10.42 -12.10
C VAL A 18 -9.82 9.16 -11.28
N ARG A 19 -10.56 9.00 -10.18
CA ARG A 19 -10.45 7.82 -9.34
C ARG A 19 -11.31 6.73 -9.95
N ARG A 20 -10.65 5.66 -10.38
CA ARG A 20 -11.36 4.52 -10.97
C ARG A 20 -11.45 3.40 -9.95
N GLN A 21 -12.67 3.03 -9.63
CA GLN A 21 -12.92 1.87 -8.79
C GLN A 21 -12.61 0.61 -9.58
N LYS A 22 -11.84 -0.27 -8.97
CA LYS A 22 -11.47 -1.56 -9.55
C LYS A 22 -11.98 -2.66 -8.65
N THR A 23 -11.98 -3.86 -9.16
CA THR A 23 -12.47 -5.03 -8.46
C THR A 23 -11.38 -6.10 -8.39
N HIS A 24 -11.24 -6.71 -7.23
CA HIS A 24 -10.36 -7.85 -7.02
C HIS A 24 -11.16 -8.99 -6.40
N SER A 25 -11.28 -10.10 -7.12
CA SER A 25 -11.90 -11.31 -6.59
C SER A 25 -10.83 -12.09 -5.83
N ALA A 26 -10.91 -12.05 -4.53
CA ALA A 26 -9.87 -12.58 -3.66
C ALA A 26 -9.98 -14.09 -3.48
N GLU A 27 -8.83 -14.73 -3.30
CA GLU A 27 -8.79 -16.16 -2.99
C GLU A 27 -9.43 -16.46 -1.63
N SER A 28 -9.53 -15.46 -0.76
CA SER A 28 -10.25 -15.56 0.50
C SER A 28 -11.76 -15.75 0.33
N GLY A 29 -12.28 -15.54 -0.88
CA GLY A 29 -13.71 -15.67 -1.19
C GLY A 29 -14.45 -14.35 -1.23
N TYR A 30 -13.85 -13.27 -0.80
CA TYR A 30 -14.45 -11.94 -0.86
C TYR A 30 -14.15 -11.27 -2.18
N VAL A 31 -15.04 -10.37 -2.59
CA VAL A 31 -14.85 -9.53 -3.77
C VAL A 31 -14.70 -8.10 -3.29
N TYR A 32 -13.52 -7.54 -3.50
CA TYR A 32 -13.20 -6.20 -3.01
C TYR A 32 -13.28 -5.19 -4.16
N GLN A 33 -13.87 -4.04 -3.87
CA GLN A 33 -13.76 -2.86 -4.72
C GLN A 33 -12.75 -1.93 -4.07
N TYR A 34 -11.91 -1.30 -4.86
CA TYR A 34 -10.89 -0.42 -4.31
C TYR A 34 -10.53 0.68 -5.31
N PHE A 35 -10.05 1.79 -4.78
CA PHE A 35 -9.39 2.81 -5.58
C PHE A 35 -8.29 3.47 -4.77
N TYR A 36 -7.34 4.05 -5.47
CA TYR A 36 -6.18 4.67 -4.86
C TYR A 36 -6.51 6.07 -4.38
N GLU A 37 -6.24 6.35 -3.10
CA GLU A 37 -6.47 7.66 -2.48
C GLU A 37 -5.24 8.57 -2.55
N GLY A 38 -4.04 8.01 -2.58
CA GLY A 38 -2.80 8.77 -2.58
C GLY A 38 -1.77 8.20 -1.62
N GLN A 39 -0.69 8.92 -1.47
CA GLN A 39 0.42 8.50 -0.62
C GLN A 39 0.93 9.65 0.23
N ARG A 40 1.66 9.33 1.28
CA ARG A 40 2.31 10.29 2.15
C ARG A 40 3.57 9.71 2.75
N ALA A 41 4.51 10.60 3.11
CA ALA A 41 5.65 10.19 3.91
C ALA A 41 5.17 9.81 5.32
N ALA A 42 5.77 8.76 5.88
CA ALA A 42 5.38 8.27 7.20
C ALA A 42 6.57 7.61 7.88
N LYS A 43 6.41 7.34 9.18
CA LYS A 43 7.39 6.58 9.95
C LYS A 43 6.66 5.50 10.72
N ARG A 44 7.29 4.34 10.83
CA ARG A 44 6.81 3.23 11.65
C ARG A 44 7.98 2.69 12.45
N ASP A 45 7.87 2.72 13.78
CA ASP A 45 8.94 2.28 14.69
C ASP A 45 10.28 2.93 14.35
N GLY A 46 10.24 4.22 14.03
CA GLY A 46 11.43 4.99 13.69
C GLY A 46 11.93 4.84 12.26
N ALA A 47 11.36 3.94 11.49
CA ALA A 47 11.75 3.74 10.09
C ALA A 47 10.94 4.65 9.18
N ALA A 48 11.64 5.45 8.39
CA ALA A 48 11.01 6.32 7.40
C ALA A 48 10.54 5.48 6.20
N GLY A 49 9.46 5.93 5.58
CA GLY A 49 8.95 5.26 4.39
C GLY A 49 7.77 6.01 3.81
N THR A 50 7.01 5.31 3.00
CA THR A 50 5.83 5.85 2.32
C THR A 50 4.61 5.00 2.65
N GLN A 51 3.54 5.67 3.03
CA GLN A 51 2.24 5.05 3.25
C GLN A 51 1.38 5.28 2.00
N TYR A 52 0.90 4.20 1.41
CA TYR A 52 -0.03 4.23 0.28
C TYR A 52 -1.41 3.90 0.82
N VAL A 53 -2.40 4.74 0.51
CA VAL A 53 -3.74 4.61 1.05
C VAL A 53 -4.72 4.29 -0.07
N PHE A 54 -5.51 3.25 0.16
CA PHE A 54 -6.58 2.82 -0.74
C PHE A 54 -7.91 2.90 -0.02
N ASN A 55 -8.96 3.24 -0.75
CA ASN A 55 -10.32 3.14 -0.25
C ASN A 55 -10.88 1.79 -0.71
N VAL A 56 -11.38 1.00 0.23
CA VAL A 56 -11.75 -0.39 -0.03
C VAL A 56 -13.17 -0.65 0.44
N SER A 57 -13.91 -1.45 -0.32
CA SER A 57 -15.24 -1.91 0.05
C SER A 57 -15.35 -3.39 -0.27
N ALA A 58 -16.03 -4.13 0.60
CA ALA A 58 -16.30 -5.56 0.38
C ALA A 58 -17.79 -5.83 0.18
N ASP A 59 -18.65 -4.85 0.42
CA ASP A 59 -20.11 -5.01 0.34
C ASP A 59 -20.76 -4.00 -0.61
N ARG A 60 -19.95 -3.14 -1.24
CA ARG A 60 -20.40 -2.06 -2.14
C ARG A 60 -21.27 -1.00 -1.46
N LYS A 61 -21.41 -1.05 -0.14
CA LYS A 61 -22.22 -0.09 0.61
C LYS A 61 -21.40 0.80 1.51
N SER A 62 -20.41 0.22 2.18
CA SER A 62 -19.52 0.95 3.06
C SER A 62 -18.08 0.77 2.60
N SER A 63 -17.26 1.75 2.91
CA SER A 63 -15.84 1.68 2.56
C SER A 63 -14.99 2.05 3.75
N PHE A 64 -13.73 1.65 3.70
CA PHE A 64 -12.77 1.90 4.75
C PHE A 64 -11.37 2.07 4.15
N PRO A 65 -10.49 2.81 4.83
CA PRO A 65 -9.13 2.96 4.34
C PRO A 65 -8.29 1.72 4.62
N VAL A 66 -7.48 1.35 3.65
CA VAL A 66 -6.46 0.31 3.82
C VAL A 66 -5.14 0.92 3.42
N SER A 67 -4.14 0.78 4.27
CA SER A 67 -2.84 1.37 3.99
C SER A 67 -1.76 0.31 3.84
N VAL A 68 -0.81 0.61 2.95
CA VAL A 68 0.39 -0.18 2.71
C VAL A 68 1.58 0.71 3.04
N PHE A 69 2.43 0.26 3.95
CA PHE A 69 3.64 0.99 4.29
C PHE A 69 4.85 0.29 3.69
N ILE A 70 5.66 1.04 2.94
CA ILE A 70 6.92 0.54 2.38
C ILE A 70 8.03 1.41 2.96
N SER A 71 8.92 0.81 3.75
CA SER A 71 10.04 1.56 4.32
C SER A 71 11.10 1.85 3.25
N ASP A 72 11.79 2.95 3.42
CA ASP A 72 12.90 3.29 2.52
C ASP A 72 14.00 2.22 2.60
N ALA A 73 14.22 1.65 3.78
CA ALA A 73 15.20 0.60 3.96
C ALA A 73 14.87 -0.66 3.16
N ALA A 74 13.57 -1.03 3.07
CA ALA A 74 13.15 -2.19 2.29
C ALA A 74 13.45 -2.01 0.79
N LEU A 75 13.33 -0.78 0.30
CA LEU A 75 13.66 -0.46 -1.10
C LEU A 75 15.16 -0.37 -1.32
N ALA A 76 15.89 0.14 -0.36
CA ALA A 76 17.32 0.45 -0.51
C ALA A 76 18.15 -0.80 -0.81
N GLU A 77 17.82 -1.93 -0.21
CA GLU A 77 18.55 -3.17 -0.45
C GLU A 77 18.46 -3.61 -1.91
N TRP A 78 17.25 -3.63 -2.45
CA TRP A 78 17.05 -3.98 -3.86
C TRP A 78 17.74 -2.98 -4.78
N GLN A 79 17.61 -1.69 -4.49
CA GLN A 79 18.21 -0.63 -5.29
C GLN A 79 19.74 -0.73 -5.31
N ALA A 80 20.35 -1.08 -4.18
CA ALA A 80 21.79 -1.29 -4.11
C ALA A 80 22.22 -2.49 -4.94
N GLU A 81 21.50 -3.60 -4.85
CA GLU A 81 21.82 -4.82 -5.60
C GLU A 81 21.70 -4.61 -7.12
N HIS A 82 20.75 -3.81 -7.55
CA HIS A 82 20.48 -3.60 -8.98
C HIS A 82 21.10 -2.33 -9.55
N GLY A 83 21.76 -1.53 -8.71
CA GLY A 83 22.46 -0.33 -9.16
C GLY A 83 21.57 0.75 -9.72
N ARG A 84 20.29 0.79 -9.31
CA ARG A 84 19.37 1.85 -9.74
C ARG A 84 18.27 2.08 -8.72
N GLN A 85 17.62 3.23 -8.82
CA GLN A 85 16.49 3.57 -7.97
C GLN A 85 15.18 3.18 -8.64
N LEU A 86 14.22 2.80 -7.81
CA LEU A 86 12.86 2.51 -8.26
C LEU A 86 12.11 3.82 -8.47
N GLY A 87 11.42 3.92 -9.59
CA GLY A 87 10.56 5.06 -9.88
C GLY A 87 9.25 5.00 -9.11
N SER A 88 8.49 6.09 -9.15
CA SER A 88 7.22 6.20 -8.44
C SER A 88 6.21 5.16 -8.91
N THR A 89 6.15 4.88 -10.20
CA THR A 89 5.24 3.89 -10.77
C THR A 89 5.59 2.48 -10.29
N GLU A 90 6.88 2.16 -10.20
CA GLU A 90 7.34 0.86 -9.73
C GLU A 90 7.03 0.68 -8.25
N ARG A 91 7.25 1.71 -7.45
CA ARG A 91 6.93 1.66 -6.02
C ARG A 91 5.43 1.52 -5.78
N TYR A 92 4.62 2.23 -6.56
CA TYR A 92 3.16 2.07 -6.50
C TYR A 92 2.74 0.65 -6.85
N ALA A 93 3.38 0.04 -7.85
CA ALA A 93 3.07 -1.35 -8.24
C ALA A 93 3.37 -2.32 -7.10
N ILE A 94 4.44 -2.10 -6.35
CA ILE A 94 4.74 -2.91 -5.16
C ILE A 94 3.60 -2.79 -4.14
N ALA A 95 3.15 -1.57 -3.86
CA ALA A 95 2.05 -1.34 -2.91
C ALA A 95 0.78 -2.06 -3.36
N LYS A 96 0.49 -2.03 -4.65
CA LYS A 96 -0.69 -2.66 -5.21
C LYS A 96 -0.64 -4.18 -5.10
N LEU A 97 0.51 -4.77 -5.37
CA LEU A 97 0.67 -6.22 -5.20
C LEU A 97 0.55 -6.63 -3.74
N ALA A 98 1.07 -5.82 -2.82
CA ALA A 98 0.93 -6.07 -1.39
C ALA A 98 -0.54 -6.02 -0.97
N LEU A 99 -1.31 -5.08 -1.52
CA LEU A 99 -2.74 -4.99 -1.28
C LEU A 99 -3.45 -6.26 -1.76
N PHE A 100 -3.16 -6.72 -2.97
CA PHE A 100 -3.78 -7.92 -3.54
C PHE A 100 -3.43 -9.15 -2.70
N GLN A 101 -2.19 -9.28 -2.28
CA GLN A 101 -1.77 -10.39 -1.44
C GLN A 101 -2.56 -10.41 -0.13
N ALA A 102 -2.75 -9.25 0.48
CA ALA A 102 -3.54 -9.15 1.71
C ALA A 102 -5.00 -9.52 1.47
N PHE A 103 -5.60 -9.07 0.37
CA PHE A 103 -6.96 -9.47 0.01
C PHE A 103 -7.09 -11.00 -0.09
N ASP A 104 -6.08 -11.64 -0.68
CA ASP A 104 -6.11 -13.08 -0.91
C ASP A 104 -5.84 -13.89 0.36
N GLN A 105 -5.00 -13.38 1.25
CA GLN A 105 -4.53 -14.13 2.42
C GLN A 105 -5.30 -13.86 3.70
N ARG A 106 -5.84 -12.66 3.88
CA ARG A 106 -6.54 -12.30 5.11
C ARG A 106 -7.95 -12.86 5.08
N GLU A 107 -8.39 -13.33 6.25
CA GLU A 107 -9.63 -14.11 6.38
C GLU A 107 -10.90 -13.33 6.11
N SER A 108 -10.89 -12.03 6.37
CA SER A 108 -12.11 -11.24 6.30
C SER A 108 -11.80 -9.78 6.01
N PRO A 109 -12.81 -9.01 5.55
CA PRO A 109 -12.64 -7.57 5.37
C PRO A 109 -12.21 -6.84 6.64
N ALA A 110 -12.67 -7.27 7.81
CA ALA A 110 -12.26 -6.66 9.07
C ALA A 110 -10.75 -6.75 9.30
N ALA A 111 -10.13 -7.84 8.87
CA ALA A 111 -8.68 -8.02 9.00
C ALA A 111 -7.89 -7.05 8.10
N MET A 112 -8.53 -6.46 7.10
CA MET A 112 -7.88 -5.50 6.22
C MET A 112 -7.62 -4.15 6.88
N SER A 113 -8.19 -3.90 8.07
CA SER A 113 -7.95 -2.65 8.78
C SER A 113 -6.53 -2.54 9.33
N GLU A 114 -5.84 -3.65 9.47
CA GLU A 114 -4.45 -3.66 9.91
C GLU A 114 -3.53 -3.27 8.77
N GLU A 115 -2.61 -2.32 9.00
CA GLU A 115 -1.71 -1.83 7.97
C GLU A 115 -0.84 -2.95 7.41
N ILE A 116 -0.66 -2.94 6.10
CA ILE A 116 0.16 -3.90 5.39
C ILE A 116 1.58 -3.35 5.37
N CYS A 117 2.52 -4.06 5.99
CA CYS A 117 3.93 -3.67 6.00
C CYS A 117 4.71 -4.54 5.03
N VAL A 118 5.42 -3.89 4.11
CA VAL A 118 6.17 -4.59 3.05
C VAL A 118 7.62 -4.72 3.50
N SER A 119 8.13 -5.94 3.55
CA SER A 119 9.51 -6.23 3.90
C SER A 119 10.43 -6.15 2.67
N ASP A 120 11.74 -6.18 2.89
CA ASP A 120 12.71 -6.24 1.80
C ASP A 120 12.55 -7.50 0.96
N ALA A 121 12.24 -8.64 1.58
CA ALA A 121 11.96 -9.87 0.86
C ALA A 121 10.71 -9.73 -0.02
N ASP A 122 9.70 -9.05 0.49
CA ASP A 122 8.48 -8.77 -0.28
C ASP A 122 8.77 -7.89 -1.49
N VAL A 123 9.61 -6.86 -1.31
CA VAL A 123 10.00 -5.98 -2.43
C VAL A 123 10.63 -6.81 -3.54
N ALA A 124 11.57 -7.66 -3.20
CA ALA A 124 12.24 -8.51 -4.20
C ALA A 124 11.26 -9.45 -4.89
N ALA A 125 10.38 -10.08 -4.13
CA ALA A 125 9.39 -11.01 -4.68
C ALA A 125 8.39 -10.32 -5.60
N PHE A 126 7.89 -9.15 -5.20
CA PHE A 126 6.92 -8.41 -6.00
C PHE A 126 7.55 -7.88 -7.29
N LEU A 127 8.78 -7.39 -7.22
CA LEU A 127 9.47 -6.91 -8.42
C LEU A 127 9.77 -8.06 -9.38
N ALA A 128 10.11 -9.23 -8.87
CA ALA A 128 10.29 -10.42 -9.70
C ALA A 128 8.98 -10.80 -10.40
N THR A 129 7.86 -10.76 -9.68
CA THR A 129 6.54 -11.01 -10.25
C THR A 129 6.21 -10.03 -11.36
N LEU A 130 6.62 -8.79 -11.23
CA LEU A 130 6.40 -7.73 -12.22
C LEU A 130 7.43 -7.75 -13.35
N ASP A 131 8.40 -8.66 -13.28
CA ASP A 131 9.49 -8.76 -14.25
C ASP A 131 10.31 -7.46 -14.34
N ILE A 132 10.54 -6.84 -13.18
CA ILE A 132 11.35 -5.61 -13.07
C ILE A 132 12.74 -5.99 -12.57
N THR A 133 13.76 -5.51 -13.28
CA THR A 133 15.16 -5.74 -12.93
C THR A 133 15.99 -4.47 -12.93
#